data_289694163a9df6744270d4e230117987
#
_entry.id   289694163a9df6744270d4e230117987
#
_cell.length_a   1.000
_cell.length_b   1.000
_cell.length_c   1.000
_cell.angle_alpha   90.00
_cell.angle_beta   90.00
_cell.angle_gamma   90.00
#
_symmetry.space_group_name_H-M   'P 1'
#
loop_
_entity.id
_entity.type
_entity.pdbx_description
1 polymer ?
#
loop_
_entity_poly.entity_id
_entity_poly.type
_entity_poly.pdbx_seq_one_letter_code
_entity_poly.pdbx_strand_id
1 'polypeptide(L)'
;MQFLRGFEPTWREPTQERSRERSAAILAAARELIAEGGLSNLKMARLGERAGVPVGTIYQFFPDKDAVIGRIFAMQMEDSLEQVYRACNPGHRLEDPAETMVSIMTAKYRDWRADPVMAEIWSIAHAHRTLHGLTVAASRATVDIKTKALLPLLRPGVTEARLRRVLFMVSDLYDAALRAALDFPQEEAELLMDEYATMVRGHIAGLLVPESPSAGI
;
A
#
# COMPACT_ATOMS: atom_id res chain seq x y z
N MET A 1 0.08 6.58 10.57
CA MET A 1 0.19 5.35 11.43
C MET A 1 -1.14 4.84 12.01
N GLN A 2 -2.27 5.50 11.73
CA GLN A 2 -3.58 5.05 12.29
C GLN A 2 -4.05 3.67 11.78
N PHE A 3 -3.64 3.27 10.58
CA PHE A 3 -4.01 1.99 9.98
C PHE A 3 -3.01 0.86 10.26
N LEU A 4 -1.74 1.17 10.50
CA LEU A 4 -0.66 0.19 10.63
C LEU A 4 -0.52 -0.32 12.08
N ARG A 5 -1.64 -0.81 12.65
CA ARG A 5 -1.66 -1.31 14.04
C ARG A 5 -0.77 -2.53 14.20
N GLY A 6 0.01 -2.54 15.29
CA GLY A 6 0.93 -3.63 15.61
C GLY A 6 2.27 -3.58 14.89
N PHE A 7 2.50 -2.55 14.07
CA PHE A 7 3.83 -2.24 13.55
C PHE A 7 4.53 -1.24 14.47
N GLU A 8 5.74 -1.58 14.91
CA GLU A 8 6.60 -0.70 15.72
C GLU A 8 7.65 -0.05 14.82
N PRO A 9 7.58 1.28 14.60
CA PRO A 9 8.53 1.98 13.75
C PRO A 9 9.93 2.04 14.38
N THR A 10 10.95 1.90 13.55
CA THR A 10 12.35 2.11 13.95
C THR A 10 12.76 3.58 13.90
N TRP A 11 11.91 4.45 13.34
CA TRP A 11 12.12 5.90 13.27
C TRP A 11 11.29 6.62 14.34
N ARG A 12 11.65 7.87 14.61
CA ARG A 12 10.96 8.72 15.56
C ARG A 12 9.98 9.65 14.86
N GLU A 13 8.70 9.58 15.23
CA GLU A 13 7.68 10.51 14.72
C GLU A 13 7.84 11.90 15.37
N PRO A 14 7.95 12.97 14.57
CA PRO A 14 8.06 14.32 15.10
C PRO A 14 6.70 14.82 15.62
N THR A 15 6.71 15.42 16.81
CA THR A 15 5.50 15.96 17.45
C THR A 15 5.28 17.44 17.20
N GLN A 16 6.38 18.22 17.04
CA GLN A 16 6.35 19.67 16.83
C GLN A 16 6.40 20.01 15.32
N GLU A 17 5.78 21.12 14.92
CA GLU A 17 5.67 21.56 13.52
C GLU A 17 7.04 21.68 12.83
N ARG A 18 7.97 22.43 13.41
CA ARG A 18 9.33 22.57 12.87
C ARG A 18 10.07 21.22 12.69
N SER A 19 9.79 20.26 13.57
CA SER A 19 10.37 18.91 13.46
C SER A 19 9.71 18.11 12.33
N ARG A 20 8.39 18.30 12.09
CA ARG A 20 7.67 17.70 10.97
C ARG A 20 8.19 18.23 9.64
N GLU A 21 8.32 19.55 9.49
CA GLU A 21 8.88 20.19 8.29
C GLU A 21 10.30 19.65 7.99
N ARG A 22 11.14 19.55 9.03
CA ARG A 22 12.50 19.02 8.88
C ARG A 22 12.51 17.55 8.49
N SER A 23 11.69 16.72 9.11
CA SER A 23 11.54 15.32 8.74
C SER A 23 11.03 15.17 7.31
N ALA A 24 10.06 15.98 6.90
CA ALA A 24 9.54 16.00 5.52
C ALA A 24 10.63 16.38 4.51
N ALA A 25 11.44 17.40 4.80
CA ALA A 25 12.57 17.79 3.93
C ALA A 25 13.61 16.66 3.79
N ILE A 26 13.92 15.95 4.90
CA ILE A 26 14.83 14.78 4.86
C ILE A 26 14.24 13.68 3.98
N LEU A 27 12.96 13.36 4.11
CA LEU A 27 12.31 12.32 3.31
C LEU A 27 12.21 12.70 1.83
N ALA A 28 11.94 13.97 1.51
CA ALA A 28 11.96 14.48 0.13
C ALA A 28 13.34 14.32 -0.49
N ALA A 29 14.40 14.75 0.20
CA ALA A 29 15.77 14.60 -0.25
C ALA A 29 16.18 13.11 -0.42
N ALA A 30 15.68 12.22 0.44
CA ALA A 30 15.92 10.78 0.31
C ALA A 30 15.27 10.22 -0.96
N ARG A 31 14.02 10.62 -1.27
CA ARG A 31 13.34 10.21 -2.51
C ARG A 31 14.09 10.68 -3.76
N GLU A 32 14.59 11.93 -3.77
CA GLU A 32 15.42 12.44 -4.86
C GLU A 32 16.68 11.59 -5.07
N LEU A 33 17.42 11.28 -3.98
CA LEU A 33 18.60 10.46 -4.05
C LEU A 33 18.33 9.04 -4.57
N ILE A 34 17.21 8.44 -4.16
CA ILE A 34 16.79 7.13 -4.66
C ILE A 34 16.40 7.21 -6.14
N ALA A 35 15.66 8.24 -6.55
CA ALA A 35 15.28 8.44 -7.95
C ALA A 35 16.49 8.62 -8.88
N GLU A 36 17.55 9.28 -8.39
CA GLU A 36 18.79 9.53 -9.15
C GLU A 36 19.67 8.29 -9.34
N GLY A 37 19.71 7.37 -8.39
CA GLY A 37 20.68 6.26 -8.43
C GLY A 37 20.33 5.06 -7.56
N GLY A 38 19.02 4.81 -7.34
CA GLY A 38 18.52 3.68 -6.57
C GLY A 38 18.83 3.75 -5.08
N LEU A 39 18.50 2.69 -4.38
CA LEU A 39 18.73 2.55 -2.92
C LEU A 39 20.21 2.59 -2.53
N SER A 40 21.11 2.23 -3.44
CA SER A 40 22.56 2.30 -3.21
C SER A 40 23.08 3.73 -3.09
N ASN A 41 22.37 4.68 -3.69
CA ASN A 41 22.70 6.11 -3.68
C ASN A 41 22.31 6.80 -2.35
N LEU A 42 21.42 6.21 -1.58
CA LEU A 42 21.00 6.73 -0.29
C LEU A 42 22.06 6.45 0.77
N LYS A 43 22.85 7.49 1.11
CA LYS A 43 23.86 7.50 2.18
C LYS A 43 23.53 8.63 3.13
N MET A 44 23.64 8.41 4.44
CA MET A 44 23.25 9.38 5.48
C MET A 44 23.98 10.72 5.36
N ALA A 45 25.28 10.71 5.02
CA ALA A 45 26.05 11.94 4.80
C ALA A 45 25.51 12.73 3.60
N ARG A 46 25.31 12.06 2.46
CA ARG A 46 24.78 12.68 1.24
C ARG A 46 23.35 13.16 1.43
N LEU A 47 22.57 12.44 2.25
CA LEU A 47 21.22 12.87 2.63
C LEU A 47 21.24 14.18 3.43
N GLY A 48 22.22 14.35 4.34
CA GLY A 48 22.39 15.61 5.09
C GLY A 48 22.70 16.79 4.16
N GLU A 49 23.62 16.60 3.22
CA GLU A 49 23.96 17.59 2.20
C GLU A 49 22.75 17.99 1.35
N ARG A 50 22.01 17.01 0.84
CA ARG A 50 20.84 17.22 -0.01
C ARG A 50 19.69 17.91 0.75
N ALA A 51 19.41 17.49 1.97
CA ALA A 51 18.36 18.06 2.82
C ALA A 51 18.73 19.39 3.46
N GLY A 52 19.98 19.84 3.32
CA GLY A 52 20.49 21.07 3.93
C GLY A 52 20.52 21.05 5.47
N VAL A 53 20.72 19.84 6.06
CA VAL A 53 20.76 19.68 7.51
C VAL A 53 22.02 18.90 7.95
N PRO A 54 22.56 19.18 9.14
CA PRO A 54 23.63 18.37 9.69
C PRO A 54 23.23 16.89 9.79
N VAL A 55 24.13 15.96 9.45
CA VAL A 55 23.85 14.52 9.51
C VAL A 55 23.40 14.05 10.90
N GLY A 56 23.91 14.67 11.96
CA GLY A 56 23.46 14.43 13.34
C GLY A 56 21.99 14.75 13.58
N THR A 57 21.43 15.70 12.80
CA THR A 57 19.99 16.01 12.85
C THR A 57 19.18 14.84 12.24
N ILE A 58 19.66 14.21 11.17
CA ILE A 58 18.97 13.07 10.57
C ILE A 58 18.90 11.91 11.57
N TYR A 59 19.99 11.62 12.27
CA TYR A 59 20.02 10.56 13.28
C TYR A 59 19.06 10.77 14.47
N GLN A 60 18.59 12.00 14.71
CA GLN A 60 17.56 12.26 15.69
C GLN A 60 16.18 11.69 15.31
N PHE A 61 15.91 11.54 14.01
CA PHE A 61 14.66 10.99 13.46
C PHE A 61 14.82 9.56 12.96
N PHE A 62 15.94 9.29 12.29
CA PHE A 62 16.19 8.04 11.58
C PHE A 62 17.54 7.48 12.00
N PRO A 63 17.60 6.40 12.79
CA PRO A 63 18.85 5.82 13.29
C PRO A 63 19.76 5.30 12.17
N ASP A 64 19.21 4.97 11.01
CA ASP A 64 19.92 4.47 9.85
C ASP A 64 19.15 4.75 8.55
N LYS A 65 19.72 4.34 7.42
CA LYS A 65 19.07 4.47 6.11
C LYS A 65 17.81 3.61 5.98
N ASP A 66 17.78 2.47 6.66
CA ASP A 66 16.66 1.54 6.60
C ASP A 66 15.42 2.12 7.30
N ALA A 67 15.62 2.92 8.34
CA ALA A 67 14.56 3.70 8.97
C ALA A 67 14.01 4.80 8.04
N VAL A 68 14.87 5.45 7.24
CA VAL A 68 14.43 6.41 6.21
C VAL A 68 13.59 5.72 5.14
N ILE A 69 14.07 4.61 4.59
CA ILE A 69 13.36 3.80 3.59
C ILE A 69 12.04 3.29 4.17
N GLY A 70 12.08 2.76 5.39
CA GLY A 70 10.89 2.28 6.10
C GLY A 70 9.83 3.37 6.28
N ARG A 71 10.23 4.61 6.58
CA ARG A 71 9.28 5.73 6.71
C ARG A 71 8.68 6.15 5.38
N ILE A 72 9.47 6.21 4.30
CA ILE A 72 8.95 6.47 2.94
C ILE A 72 7.92 5.42 2.57
N PHE A 73 8.23 4.15 2.79
CA PHE A 73 7.34 3.04 2.50
C PHE A 73 6.06 3.07 3.36
N ALA A 74 6.19 3.37 4.65
CA ALA A 74 5.04 3.49 5.56
C ALA A 74 4.07 4.60 5.13
N MET A 75 4.57 5.76 4.68
CA MET A 75 3.72 6.83 4.14
C MET A 75 2.90 6.34 2.95
N GLN A 76 3.53 5.64 2.01
CA GLN A 76 2.83 5.08 0.85
C GLN A 76 1.79 4.03 1.24
N MET A 77 2.09 3.20 2.26
CA MET A 77 1.10 2.24 2.77
C MET A 77 -0.08 2.95 3.43
N GLU A 78 0.16 4.03 4.18
CA GLU A 78 -0.89 4.83 4.80
C GLU A 78 -1.79 5.50 3.75
N ASP A 79 -1.21 6.08 2.70
CA ASP A 79 -1.96 6.69 1.59
C ASP A 79 -2.81 5.65 0.85
N SER A 80 -2.24 4.48 0.58
CA SER A 80 -2.98 3.36 -0.03
C SER A 80 -4.13 2.87 0.85
N LEU A 81 -3.93 2.77 2.17
CA LEU A 81 -4.97 2.36 3.11
C LEU A 81 -6.08 3.42 3.24
N GLU A 82 -5.75 4.70 3.18
CA GLU A 82 -6.73 5.77 3.13
C GLU A 82 -7.60 5.69 1.87
N GLN A 83 -7.01 5.38 0.71
CA GLN A 83 -7.75 5.14 -0.53
C GLN A 83 -8.71 3.95 -0.39
N VAL A 84 -8.23 2.82 0.16
CA VAL A 84 -9.07 1.65 0.47
C VAL A 84 -10.21 2.02 1.41
N TYR A 85 -9.91 2.76 2.48
CA TYR A 85 -10.91 3.18 3.46
C TYR A 85 -12.00 4.06 2.83
N ARG A 86 -11.62 5.02 1.99
CA ARG A 86 -12.56 5.91 1.29
C ARG A 86 -13.44 5.13 0.31
N ALA A 87 -12.85 4.22 -0.48
CA ALA A 87 -13.58 3.41 -1.45
C ALA A 87 -14.54 2.40 -0.78
N CYS A 88 -14.17 1.89 0.41
CA CYS A 88 -14.96 0.94 1.19
C CYS A 88 -15.77 1.60 2.31
N ASN A 89 -16.01 2.93 2.26
CA ASN A 89 -16.67 3.66 3.35
C ASN A 89 -18.01 3.02 3.73
N PRO A 90 -18.16 2.58 5.00
CA PRO A 90 -19.36 1.89 5.46
C PRO A 90 -20.65 2.74 5.45
N GLY A 91 -20.54 4.04 5.18
CA GLY A 91 -21.69 4.95 5.01
C GLY A 91 -22.34 4.94 3.63
N HIS A 92 -21.72 4.32 2.64
CA HIS A 92 -22.26 4.22 1.27
C HIS A 92 -22.41 2.75 0.88
N ARG A 93 -23.57 2.41 0.31
CA ARG A 93 -23.75 1.10 -0.31
C ARG A 93 -22.82 1.03 -1.51
N LEU A 94 -21.97 0.01 -1.57
CA LEU A 94 -21.16 -0.28 -2.75
C LEU A 94 -22.10 -0.71 -3.87
N GLU A 95 -22.15 0.04 -4.96
CA GLU A 95 -22.99 -0.27 -6.13
C GLU A 95 -22.52 -1.57 -6.80
N ASP A 96 -21.23 -1.68 -7.05
CA ASP A 96 -20.57 -2.92 -7.48
C ASP A 96 -19.37 -3.21 -6.57
N PRO A 97 -19.53 -4.10 -5.57
CA PRO A 97 -18.46 -4.41 -4.64
C PRO A 97 -17.26 -5.11 -5.31
N ALA A 98 -17.48 -5.93 -6.33
CA ALA A 98 -16.40 -6.62 -7.03
C ALA A 98 -15.57 -5.62 -7.86
N GLU A 99 -16.24 -4.72 -8.59
CA GLU A 99 -15.56 -3.67 -9.35
C GLU A 99 -14.86 -2.66 -8.43
N THR A 100 -15.44 -2.34 -7.27
CA THR A 100 -14.77 -1.51 -6.26
C THR A 100 -13.44 -2.15 -5.81
N MET A 101 -13.42 -3.47 -5.58
CA MET A 101 -12.17 -4.16 -5.22
C MET A 101 -11.13 -4.09 -6.34
N VAL A 102 -11.56 -4.24 -7.59
CA VAL A 102 -10.67 -4.15 -8.78
C VAL A 102 -10.16 -2.72 -8.98
N SER A 103 -11.02 -1.71 -8.87
CA SER A 103 -10.64 -0.31 -9.06
C SER A 103 -9.58 0.17 -8.06
N ILE A 104 -9.67 -0.27 -6.80
CA ILE A 104 -8.66 -0.01 -5.76
C ILE A 104 -7.29 -0.58 -6.20
N MET A 105 -7.28 -1.82 -6.70
CA MET A 105 -6.05 -2.50 -7.13
C MET A 105 -5.44 -1.84 -8.37
N THR A 106 -6.27 -1.49 -9.33
CA THR A 106 -5.83 -0.81 -10.56
C THR A 106 -5.26 0.58 -10.25
N ALA A 107 -5.89 1.34 -9.35
CA ALA A 107 -5.37 2.62 -8.90
C ALA A 107 -3.99 2.47 -8.25
N LYS A 108 -3.84 1.53 -7.30
CA LYS A 108 -2.56 1.26 -6.64
C LYS A 108 -1.48 0.84 -7.65
N TYR A 109 -1.78 -0.03 -8.61
CA TYR A 109 -0.83 -0.42 -9.66
C TYR A 109 -0.35 0.79 -10.47
N ARG A 110 -1.27 1.66 -10.89
CA ARG A 110 -0.96 2.86 -11.67
C ARG A 110 -0.05 3.82 -10.88
N ASP A 111 -0.41 4.08 -9.63
CA ASP A 111 0.35 4.99 -8.76
C ASP A 111 1.78 4.47 -8.54
N TRP A 112 1.95 3.18 -8.31
CA TRP A 112 3.26 2.58 -8.04
C TRP A 112 4.12 2.48 -9.29
N ARG A 113 3.51 2.20 -10.45
CA ARG A 113 4.25 2.19 -11.72
C ARG A 113 4.71 3.59 -12.13
N ALA A 114 3.99 4.62 -11.75
CA ALA A 114 4.37 6.02 -11.98
C ALA A 114 5.47 6.52 -11.02
N ASP A 115 5.78 5.77 -9.96
CA ASP A 115 6.75 6.17 -8.92
C ASP A 115 7.97 5.24 -8.90
N PRO A 116 9.09 5.62 -9.56
CA PRO A 116 10.27 4.78 -9.63
C PRO A 116 10.92 4.53 -8.26
N VAL A 117 10.75 5.45 -7.29
CA VAL A 117 11.23 5.27 -5.93
C VAL A 117 10.49 4.14 -5.23
N MET A 118 9.18 4.07 -5.45
CA MET A 118 8.36 2.99 -4.87
C MET A 118 8.63 1.65 -5.52
N ALA A 119 8.84 1.60 -6.84
CA ALA A 119 9.26 0.38 -7.53
C ALA A 119 10.58 -0.17 -6.97
N GLU A 120 11.57 0.70 -6.76
CA GLU A 120 12.87 0.35 -6.18
C GLU A 120 12.74 -0.16 -4.72
N ILE A 121 11.96 0.51 -3.87
CA ILE A 121 11.73 0.08 -2.48
C ILE A 121 10.97 -1.25 -2.45
N TRP A 122 9.97 -1.43 -3.33
CA TRP A 122 9.17 -2.64 -3.40
C TRP A 122 9.98 -3.86 -3.81
N SER A 123 10.98 -3.68 -4.69
CA SER A 123 11.84 -4.77 -5.14
C SER A 123 12.54 -5.50 -3.97
N ILE A 124 12.83 -4.80 -2.87
CA ILE A 124 13.47 -5.36 -1.68
C ILE A 124 12.49 -5.66 -0.53
N ALA A 125 11.22 -5.28 -0.64
CA ALA A 125 10.28 -5.27 0.49
C ALA A 125 10.09 -6.64 1.15
N HIS A 126 10.11 -7.72 0.38
CA HIS A 126 9.95 -9.07 0.93
C HIS A 126 11.18 -9.60 1.68
N ALA A 127 12.37 -9.19 1.26
CA ALA A 127 13.62 -9.60 1.89
C ALA A 127 14.01 -8.70 3.07
N HIS A 128 13.44 -7.51 3.14
CA HIS A 128 13.78 -6.53 4.16
C HIS A 128 12.83 -6.58 5.35
N ARG A 129 13.34 -6.93 6.54
CA ARG A 129 12.52 -7.20 7.74
C ARG A 129 11.49 -6.11 8.06
N THR A 130 11.91 -4.84 8.05
CA THR A 130 11.03 -3.70 8.38
C THR A 130 9.95 -3.52 7.33
N LEU A 131 10.30 -3.58 6.04
CA LEU A 131 9.35 -3.41 4.94
C LEU A 131 8.34 -4.56 4.87
N HIS A 132 8.81 -5.80 5.08
CA HIS A 132 7.93 -6.96 5.18
C HIS A 132 6.92 -6.82 6.35
N GLY A 133 7.37 -6.35 7.51
CA GLY A 133 6.49 -6.06 8.64
C GLY A 133 5.41 -5.03 8.31
N LEU A 134 5.78 -3.97 7.57
CA LEU A 134 4.84 -2.95 7.08
C LEU A 134 3.84 -3.54 6.08
N THR A 135 4.29 -4.36 5.15
CA THR A 135 3.41 -5.04 4.17
C THR A 135 2.38 -5.91 4.89
N VAL A 136 2.80 -6.73 5.85
CA VAL A 136 1.90 -7.58 6.64
C VAL A 136 0.88 -6.75 7.43
N ALA A 137 1.31 -5.64 8.06
CA ALA A 137 0.41 -4.75 8.78
C ALA A 137 -0.62 -4.09 7.84
N ALA A 138 -0.17 -3.63 6.67
CA ALA A 138 -1.04 -3.04 5.65
C ALA A 138 -2.05 -4.05 5.09
N SER A 139 -1.63 -5.29 4.81
CA SER A 139 -2.53 -6.36 4.35
C SER A 139 -3.61 -6.67 5.38
N ARG A 140 -3.26 -6.76 6.68
CA ARG A 140 -4.24 -6.96 7.76
C ARG A 140 -5.25 -5.81 7.84
N ALA A 141 -4.77 -4.55 7.78
CA ALA A 141 -5.64 -3.38 7.79
C ALA A 141 -6.58 -3.36 6.57
N THR A 142 -6.08 -3.67 5.39
CA THR A 142 -6.86 -3.81 4.15
C THR A 142 -7.97 -4.84 4.31
N VAL A 143 -7.64 -6.02 4.85
CA VAL A 143 -8.61 -7.09 5.12
C VAL A 143 -9.69 -6.63 6.09
N ASP A 144 -9.30 -5.92 7.17
CA ASP A 144 -10.26 -5.41 8.16
C ASP A 144 -11.22 -4.39 7.56
N ILE A 145 -10.73 -3.45 6.75
CA ILE A 145 -11.54 -2.44 6.08
C ILE A 145 -12.52 -3.09 5.10
N LYS A 146 -12.01 -3.93 4.21
CA LYS A 146 -12.80 -4.61 3.18
C LYS A 146 -13.82 -5.59 3.79
N THR A 147 -13.45 -6.30 4.86
CA THR A 147 -14.37 -7.21 5.57
C THR A 147 -15.58 -6.44 6.09
N LYS A 148 -15.37 -5.30 6.76
CA LYS A 148 -16.49 -4.48 7.29
C LYS A 148 -17.43 -4.02 6.19
N ALA A 149 -16.91 -3.67 5.02
CA ALA A 149 -17.70 -3.22 3.89
C ALA A 149 -18.50 -4.36 3.22
N LEU A 150 -17.90 -5.55 3.09
CA LEU A 150 -18.50 -6.67 2.35
C LEU A 150 -19.34 -7.61 3.23
N LEU A 151 -19.14 -7.60 4.55
CA LEU A 151 -19.84 -8.50 5.47
C LEU A 151 -21.37 -8.47 5.33
N PRO A 152 -22.03 -7.28 5.20
CA PRO A 152 -23.48 -7.21 5.03
C PRO A 152 -24.01 -7.76 3.69
N LEU A 153 -23.11 -7.98 2.72
CA LEU A 153 -23.42 -8.36 1.35
C LEU A 153 -23.19 -9.86 1.08
N LEU A 154 -22.76 -10.63 2.09
CA LEU A 154 -22.43 -12.04 1.92
C LEU A 154 -23.66 -12.88 1.58
N ARG A 155 -23.48 -13.86 0.69
CA ARG A 155 -24.47 -14.91 0.43
C ARG A 155 -24.71 -15.75 1.69
N PRO A 156 -25.94 -16.28 1.85
CA PRO A 156 -26.22 -17.28 2.86
C PRO A 156 -25.23 -18.45 2.79
N GLY A 157 -24.68 -18.84 3.95
CA GLY A 157 -23.67 -19.91 4.05
C GLY A 157 -22.21 -19.48 3.87
N VAL A 158 -21.93 -18.23 3.44
CA VAL A 158 -20.58 -17.66 3.44
C VAL A 158 -20.33 -17.01 4.80
N THR A 159 -19.29 -17.46 5.50
CA THR A 159 -18.92 -16.94 6.82
C THR A 159 -17.92 -15.78 6.72
N GLU A 160 -17.90 -14.89 7.72
CA GLU A 160 -16.87 -13.85 7.86
C GLU A 160 -15.46 -14.44 7.80
N ALA A 161 -15.24 -15.56 8.47
CA ALA A 161 -13.93 -16.22 8.48
C ALA A 161 -13.48 -16.67 7.08
N ARG A 162 -14.43 -17.09 6.21
CA ARG A 162 -14.13 -17.39 4.80
C ARG A 162 -13.81 -16.13 4.02
N LEU A 163 -14.61 -15.07 4.19
CA LEU A 163 -14.37 -13.77 3.54
C LEU A 163 -12.98 -13.25 3.89
N ARG A 164 -12.61 -13.22 5.16
CA ARG A 164 -11.28 -12.75 5.62
C ARG A 164 -10.14 -13.53 4.99
N ARG A 165 -10.24 -14.85 4.90
CA ARG A 165 -9.22 -15.68 4.24
C ARG A 165 -9.10 -15.34 2.75
N VAL A 166 -10.22 -15.16 2.07
CA VAL A 166 -10.23 -14.79 0.65
C VAL A 166 -9.61 -13.41 0.45
N LEU A 167 -10.01 -12.42 1.23
CA LEU A 167 -9.46 -11.07 1.14
C LEU A 167 -7.96 -11.03 1.45
N PHE A 168 -7.50 -11.85 2.40
CA PHE A 168 -6.07 -11.98 2.69
C PHE A 168 -5.32 -12.57 1.48
N MET A 169 -5.81 -13.68 0.92
CA MET A 169 -5.21 -14.32 -0.27
C MET A 169 -5.22 -13.37 -1.48
N VAL A 170 -6.30 -12.67 -1.71
CA VAL A 170 -6.39 -11.66 -2.76
C VAL A 170 -5.35 -10.56 -2.55
N SER A 171 -5.16 -10.07 -1.33
CA SER A 171 -4.15 -9.03 -1.05
C SER A 171 -2.71 -9.53 -1.25
N ASP A 172 -2.41 -10.72 -0.80
CA ASP A 172 -1.07 -11.32 -0.89
C ASP A 172 -0.70 -11.67 -2.35
N LEU A 173 -1.65 -12.24 -3.10
CA LEU A 173 -1.49 -12.49 -4.54
C LEU A 173 -1.37 -11.19 -5.34
N TYR A 174 -2.07 -10.13 -4.92
CA TYR A 174 -1.90 -8.81 -5.53
C TYR A 174 -0.47 -8.30 -5.39
N ASP A 175 0.11 -8.41 -4.20
CA ASP A 175 1.47 -7.96 -3.95
C ASP A 175 2.49 -8.75 -4.82
N ALA A 176 2.24 -10.03 -5.08
CA ALA A 176 3.04 -10.84 -5.99
C ALA A 176 2.85 -10.41 -7.46
N ALA A 177 1.60 -10.19 -7.89
CA ALA A 177 1.28 -9.72 -9.24
C ALA A 177 1.84 -8.32 -9.50
N LEU A 178 1.70 -7.40 -8.54
CA LEU A 178 2.26 -6.05 -8.62
C LEU A 178 3.77 -6.07 -8.80
N ARG A 179 4.49 -6.91 -8.05
CA ARG A 179 5.95 -7.05 -8.19
C ARG A 179 6.33 -7.48 -9.59
N ALA A 180 5.69 -8.55 -10.11
CA ALA A 180 5.94 -9.01 -11.47
C ALA A 180 5.62 -7.93 -12.51
N ALA A 181 4.49 -7.24 -12.34
CA ALA A 181 4.07 -6.17 -13.25
C ALA A 181 5.01 -4.96 -13.26
N LEU A 182 5.70 -4.66 -12.15
CA LEU A 182 6.68 -3.58 -12.10
C LEU A 182 7.97 -3.93 -12.85
N ASP A 183 8.31 -5.23 -12.96
CA ASP A 183 9.49 -5.72 -13.67
C ASP A 183 9.24 -5.93 -15.17
N PHE A 184 7.97 -6.03 -15.61
CA PHE A 184 7.60 -6.32 -16.99
C PHE A 184 7.46 -5.04 -17.85
N PRO A 185 7.61 -5.15 -19.20
CA PRO A 185 7.18 -4.12 -20.14
C PRO A 185 5.71 -3.75 -19.90
N GLN A 186 5.34 -2.50 -20.19
CA GLN A 186 4.02 -1.97 -19.82
C GLN A 186 2.85 -2.81 -20.38
N GLU A 187 2.92 -3.21 -21.63
CA GLU A 187 1.86 -3.99 -22.28
C GLU A 187 1.66 -5.35 -21.60
N GLU A 188 2.74 -6.04 -21.30
CA GLU A 188 2.69 -7.34 -20.61
C GLU A 188 2.20 -7.19 -19.16
N ALA A 189 2.63 -6.13 -18.48
CA ALA A 189 2.19 -5.82 -17.12
C ALA A 189 0.68 -5.52 -17.06
N GLU A 190 0.16 -4.76 -18.02
CA GLU A 190 -1.28 -4.46 -18.11
C GLU A 190 -2.11 -5.73 -18.32
N LEU A 191 -1.69 -6.62 -19.23
CA LEU A 191 -2.35 -7.91 -19.44
C LEU A 191 -2.35 -8.79 -18.18
N LEU A 192 -1.22 -8.84 -17.47
CA LEU A 192 -1.14 -9.57 -16.20
C LEU A 192 -2.10 -9.01 -15.15
N MET A 193 -2.18 -7.69 -15.03
CA MET A 193 -3.06 -7.03 -14.06
C MET A 193 -4.53 -7.18 -14.42
N ASP A 194 -4.88 -7.19 -15.70
CA ASP A 194 -6.25 -7.42 -16.18
C ASP A 194 -6.70 -8.86 -15.90
N GLU A 195 -5.82 -9.84 -16.08
CA GLU A 195 -6.12 -11.23 -15.74
C GLU A 195 -6.33 -11.40 -14.24
N TYR A 196 -5.46 -10.78 -13.43
CA TYR A 196 -5.62 -10.75 -11.99
C TYR A 196 -6.96 -10.10 -11.57
N ALA A 197 -7.32 -8.97 -12.18
CA ALA A 197 -8.59 -8.26 -11.93
C ALA A 197 -9.80 -9.15 -12.26
N THR A 198 -9.72 -9.91 -13.36
CA THR A 198 -10.76 -10.86 -13.78
C THR A 198 -10.94 -11.97 -12.75
N MET A 199 -9.86 -12.56 -12.26
CA MET A 199 -9.90 -13.57 -11.19
C MET A 199 -10.55 -13.02 -9.91
N VAL A 200 -10.15 -11.82 -9.48
CA VAL A 200 -10.68 -11.16 -8.27
C VAL A 200 -12.17 -10.86 -8.42
N ARG A 201 -12.57 -10.26 -9.56
CA ARG A 201 -13.96 -9.93 -9.86
C ARG A 201 -14.86 -11.17 -9.76
N GLY A 202 -14.49 -12.25 -10.45
CA GLY A 202 -15.25 -13.49 -10.43
C GLY A 202 -15.33 -14.12 -9.05
N HIS A 203 -14.23 -14.14 -8.29
CA HIS A 203 -14.19 -14.75 -6.96
C HIS A 203 -14.99 -13.95 -5.93
N ILE A 204 -14.85 -12.61 -5.90
CA ILE A 204 -15.59 -11.74 -4.98
C ILE A 204 -17.09 -11.78 -5.29
N ALA A 205 -17.49 -11.66 -6.57
CA ALA A 205 -18.90 -11.78 -6.97
C ALA A 205 -19.51 -13.13 -6.53
N GLY A 206 -18.73 -14.21 -6.56
CA GLY A 206 -19.12 -15.53 -6.08
C GLY A 206 -19.43 -15.61 -4.58
N LEU A 207 -18.92 -14.70 -3.76
CA LEU A 207 -19.17 -14.64 -2.31
C LEU A 207 -20.38 -13.79 -1.91
N LEU A 208 -20.81 -12.89 -2.79
CA LEU A 208 -21.79 -11.86 -2.49
C LEU A 208 -23.17 -12.22 -3.04
N VAL A 209 -24.21 -11.66 -2.43
CA VAL A 209 -25.58 -11.75 -2.97
C VAL A 209 -25.59 -11.07 -4.34
N PRO A 210 -26.10 -11.72 -5.40
CA PRO A 210 -26.26 -11.07 -6.69
C PRO A 210 -27.10 -9.80 -6.53
N GLU A 211 -26.70 -8.73 -7.18
CA GLU A 211 -27.57 -7.56 -7.27
C GLU A 211 -28.86 -7.97 -7.96
N SER A 212 -30.00 -7.65 -7.34
CA SER A 212 -31.26 -7.71 -8.06
C SER A 212 -31.15 -6.71 -9.20
N PRO A 213 -31.45 -7.11 -10.46
CA PRO A 213 -31.47 -6.15 -11.54
C PRO A 213 -32.40 -5.01 -11.11
N SER A 214 -31.86 -3.78 -11.12
CA SER A 214 -32.66 -2.59 -10.84
C SER A 214 -33.88 -2.66 -11.76
N ALA A 215 -35.08 -2.82 -11.16
CA ALA A 215 -36.32 -2.72 -11.89
C ALA A 215 -36.33 -1.31 -12.52
N GLY A 216 -36.01 -1.26 -13.80
CA GLY A 216 -36.14 -0.04 -14.59
C GLY A 216 -37.61 0.35 -14.57
N ILE A 217 -37.88 1.50 -14.01
CA ILE A 217 -39.11 2.25 -14.18
C ILE A 217 -38.88 3.26 -15.29
#